data_a549556272d92fc8926902ac6c99b047
#
_entry.id   a549556272d92fc8926902ac6c99b047
#
_cell.length_a   1.000
_cell.length_b   1.000
_cell.length_c   1.000
_cell.angle_alpha   90.00
_cell.angle_beta   90.00
_cell.angle_gamma   90.00
#
_symmetry.space_group_name_H-M   'P 1'
#
loop_
_entity.id
_entity.type
_entity.pdbx_description
1 polymer ?
#
loop_
_entity_poly.entity_id
_entity_poly.type
_entity_poly.pdbx_seq_one_letter_code
_entity_poly.pdbx_strand_id
1 'polypeptide(L)'
;MPGSVAEKYLLNRGITKEAMTYFRLGFVGSDPFPGHEFKENRLAIPYITPTGIVQIRFRAIPVDGVPGNPEDSPKVLSLANSGTMLYNTRDMLLDNPVVAICEGELDTVTAHMAGIPAVGIPGAKAWEKLRNVKRAFRFRKVVILADNDDKGDGRKLAEEIQADIRGARIVLMDEGHDVNSYVKENGLDALKAKVGIK
;
A
#
# COMPACT_ATOMS: atom_id res chain seq x y z
N MET A 1 -10.78 6.67 14.85
CA MET A 1 -9.34 6.92 14.69
C MET A 1 -8.87 8.34 15.04
N PRO A 2 -9.70 9.41 14.99
CA PRO A 2 -9.27 10.77 15.38
C PRO A 2 -8.59 10.80 16.74
N GLY A 3 -7.44 11.50 16.84
CA GLY A 3 -6.63 11.62 18.06
C GLY A 3 -5.79 10.39 18.42
N SER A 4 -5.90 9.29 17.68
CA SER A 4 -5.14 8.06 17.97
C SER A 4 -3.67 8.13 17.55
N VAL A 5 -2.86 7.22 18.08
CA VAL A 5 -1.46 7.03 17.67
C VAL A 5 -1.36 6.74 16.17
N ALA A 6 -2.32 5.97 15.61
CA ALA A 6 -2.36 5.68 14.18
C ALA A 6 -2.59 6.93 13.33
N GLU A 7 -3.43 7.87 13.75
CA GLU A 7 -3.60 9.14 13.05
C GLU A 7 -2.29 9.92 13.01
N LYS A 8 -1.61 10.06 14.16
CA LYS A 8 -0.31 10.73 14.23
C LYS A 8 0.73 10.06 13.35
N TYR A 9 0.79 8.73 13.37
CA TYR A 9 1.69 7.94 12.52
C TYR A 9 1.45 8.21 11.03
N LEU A 10 0.20 8.21 10.59
CA LEU A 10 -0.15 8.44 9.19
C LEU A 10 0.11 9.89 8.76
N LEU A 11 -0.21 10.89 9.61
CA LEU A 11 0.13 12.29 9.35
C LEU A 11 1.64 12.49 9.22
N ASN A 12 2.44 11.86 10.07
CA ASN A 12 3.90 11.90 9.98
C ASN A 12 4.44 11.28 8.70
N ARG A 13 3.67 10.39 8.06
CA ARG A 13 3.95 9.81 6.75
C ARG A 13 3.38 10.64 5.59
N GLY A 14 2.80 11.81 5.86
CA GLY A 14 2.21 12.67 4.84
C GLY A 14 0.85 12.19 4.32
N ILE A 15 0.23 11.20 4.96
CA ILE A 15 -1.11 10.71 4.58
C ILE A 15 -2.15 11.62 5.21
N THR A 16 -3.01 12.23 4.37
CA THR A 16 -4.00 13.21 4.81
C THR A 16 -5.20 12.56 5.49
N LYS A 17 -5.97 13.36 6.25
CA LYS A 17 -7.21 12.90 6.91
C LYS A 17 -8.27 12.47 5.90
N GLU A 18 -8.33 13.14 4.77
CA GLU A 18 -9.21 12.80 3.65
C GLU A 18 -8.87 11.41 3.10
N ALA A 19 -7.58 11.13 2.89
CA ALA A 19 -7.12 9.81 2.46
C ALA A 19 -7.42 8.74 3.52
N MET A 20 -7.16 9.03 4.81
CA MET A 20 -7.50 8.10 5.90
C MET A 20 -9.00 7.74 5.90
N THR A 21 -9.86 8.73 5.66
CA THR A 21 -11.32 8.55 5.59
C THR A 21 -11.72 7.77 4.34
N TYR A 22 -11.17 8.13 3.17
CA TYR A 22 -11.45 7.47 1.90
C TYR A 22 -11.10 5.98 1.94
N PHE A 23 -9.94 5.66 2.48
CA PHE A 23 -9.45 4.29 2.64
C PHE A 23 -9.97 3.58 3.90
N ARG A 24 -10.78 4.28 4.71
CA ARG A 24 -11.32 3.77 5.99
C ARG A 24 -10.25 3.18 6.89
N LEU A 25 -9.07 3.82 6.92
CA LEU A 25 -7.99 3.38 7.79
C LEU A 25 -8.44 3.47 9.25
N GLY A 26 -8.13 2.46 10.03
CA GLY A 26 -8.56 2.31 11.42
C GLY A 26 -7.39 2.08 12.38
N PHE A 27 -7.69 2.06 13.67
CA PHE A 27 -6.74 1.73 14.73
C PHE A 27 -7.36 0.70 15.67
N VAL A 28 -6.64 -0.36 15.96
CA VAL A 28 -7.01 -1.32 16.99
C VAL A 28 -6.35 -0.85 18.28
N GLY A 29 -7.16 -0.34 19.22
CA GLY A 29 -6.69 0.15 20.52
C GLY A 29 -6.26 -0.96 21.46
N SER A 30 -6.03 -0.58 22.71
CA SER A 30 -5.59 -1.46 23.80
C SER A 30 -6.69 -2.37 24.38
N ASP A 31 -7.89 -2.32 23.83
CA ASP A 31 -9.02 -3.17 24.24
C ASP A 31 -9.67 -3.78 22.98
N PRO A 32 -8.99 -4.70 22.31
CA PRO A 32 -9.53 -5.37 21.14
C PRO A 32 -10.62 -6.37 21.53
N PHE A 33 -11.41 -6.80 20.54
CA PHE A 33 -12.37 -7.87 20.75
C PHE A 33 -11.67 -9.14 21.29
N PRO A 34 -12.30 -9.88 22.21
CA PRO A 34 -11.76 -11.13 22.73
C PRO A 34 -11.31 -12.08 21.62
N GLY A 35 -10.11 -12.67 21.77
CA GLY A 35 -9.49 -13.53 20.76
C GLY A 35 -8.73 -12.77 19.66
N HIS A 36 -8.63 -11.44 19.76
CA HIS A 36 -7.91 -10.59 18.79
C HIS A 36 -6.82 -9.73 19.44
N GLU A 37 -6.40 -10.04 20.64
CA GLU A 37 -5.43 -9.30 21.45
C GLU A 37 -4.08 -9.11 20.72
N PHE A 38 -3.69 -10.09 19.91
CA PHE A 38 -2.48 -10.00 19.06
C PHE A 38 -2.53 -8.93 17.97
N LYS A 39 -3.69 -8.28 17.76
CA LYS A 39 -3.88 -7.16 16.83
C LYS A 39 -3.87 -5.80 17.52
N GLU A 40 -3.75 -5.80 18.82
CA GLU A 40 -3.68 -4.58 19.62
C GLU A 40 -2.60 -3.62 19.11
N ASN A 41 -2.89 -2.33 19.22
CA ASN A 41 -2.00 -1.25 18.83
C ASN A 41 -1.51 -1.31 17.37
N ARG A 42 -2.37 -1.78 16.47
CA ARG A 42 -2.06 -1.87 15.03
C ARG A 42 -2.95 -0.96 14.20
N LEU A 43 -2.38 -0.46 13.12
CA LEU A 43 -3.12 0.19 12.05
C LEU A 43 -3.94 -0.86 11.30
N ALA A 44 -5.26 -0.69 11.26
CA ALA A 44 -6.15 -1.52 10.47
C ALA A 44 -6.30 -0.93 9.05
N ILE A 45 -6.02 -1.75 8.05
CA ILE A 45 -6.05 -1.40 6.63
C ILE A 45 -7.09 -2.29 5.94
N PRO A 46 -8.30 -1.77 5.71
CA PRO A 46 -9.34 -2.55 5.05
C PRO A 46 -9.14 -2.60 3.54
N TYR A 47 -9.35 -3.77 2.96
CA TYR A 47 -9.43 -4.00 1.53
C TYR A 47 -10.88 -3.88 1.10
N ILE A 48 -11.16 -2.85 0.33
CA ILE A 48 -12.53 -2.44 0.00
C ILE A 48 -12.79 -2.70 -1.48
N THR A 49 -13.89 -3.37 -1.76
CA THR A 49 -14.44 -3.58 -3.10
C THR A 49 -15.82 -2.91 -3.21
N PRO A 50 -16.45 -2.85 -4.39
CA PRO A 50 -17.82 -2.37 -4.51
C PRO A 50 -18.83 -3.11 -3.63
N THR A 51 -18.55 -4.36 -3.25
CA THR A 51 -19.42 -5.17 -2.40
C THR A 51 -19.16 -4.96 -0.90
N GLY A 52 -18.14 -4.18 -0.53
CA GLY A 52 -17.79 -3.89 0.87
C GLY A 52 -16.35 -4.23 1.24
N ILE A 53 -16.10 -4.36 2.54
CA ILE A 53 -14.79 -4.78 3.07
C ILE A 53 -14.68 -6.30 2.95
N VAL A 54 -13.68 -6.76 2.22
CA VAL A 54 -13.43 -8.19 1.95
C VAL A 54 -12.26 -8.76 2.74
N GLN A 55 -11.38 -7.89 3.24
CA GLN A 55 -10.24 -8.25 4.07
C GLN A 55 -9.81 -7.06 4.92
N ILE A 56 -9.15 -7.32 6.05
CA ILE A 56 -8.46 -6.30 6.84
C ILE A 56 -7.05 -6.82 7.15
N ARG A 57 -6.05 -5.98 6.92
CA ARG A 57 -4.68 -6.24 7.36
C ARG A 57 -4.34 -5.30 8.51
N PHE A 58 -3.49 -5.78 9.41
CA PHE A 58 -3.13 -5.09 10.66
C PHE A 58 -1.63 -4.86 10.67
N ARG A 59 -1.23 -3.61 10.42
CA ARG A 59 0.17 -3.20 10.37
C ARG A 59 0.64 -2.75 11.74
N ALA A 60 1.74 -3.30 12.22
CA ALA A 60 2.42 -2.81 13.41
C ALA A 60 2.89 -1.36 13.17
N ILE A 61 2.64 -0.49 14.14
CA ILE A 61 3.06 0.91 14.14
C ILE A 61 3.73 1.24 15.48
N PRO A 62 4.64 2.22 15.53
CA PRO A 62 5.21 2.67 16.81
C PRO A 62 4.12 3.22 17.74
N VAL A 63 4.14 2.79 19.00
CA VAL A 63 3.22 3.23 20.04
C VAL A 63 4.01 3.53 21.29
N ASP A 64 3.88 4.74 21.85
CA ASP A 64 4.48 5.18 23.10
C ASP A 64 5.99 4.88 23.24
N GLY A 65 6.74 5.09 22.15
CA GLY A 65 8.18 4.84 22.10
C GLY A 65 8.58 3.36 21.89
N VAL A 66 7.62 2.44 21.86
CA VAL A 66 7.87 1.04 21.50
C VAL A 66 7.93 0.94 19.97
N PRO A 67 8.98 0.31 19.38
CA PRO A 67 9.07 0.11 17.95
C PRO A 67 7.84 -0.63 17.41
N GLY A 68 7.34 -0.18 16.25
CA GLY A 68 6.16 -0.77 15.63
C GLY A 68 6.32 -2.20 15.12
N ASN A 69 7.49 -2.80 15.30
CA ASN A 69 7.76 -4.18 14.92
C ASN A 69 8.58 -4.86 16.02
N PRO A 70 7.96 -5.30 17.13
CA PRO A 70 8.63 -6.13 18.14
C PRO A 70 9.27 -7.35 17.48
N GLU A 71 10.42 -7.78 17.97
CA GLU A 71 11.17 -8.92 17.41
C GLU A 71 10.31 -10.19 17.27
N ASP A 72 9.35 -10.37 18.16
CA ASP A 72 8.48 -11.53 18.22
C ASP A 72 7.12 -11.38 17.50
N SER A 73 6.91 -10.28 16.74
CA SER A 73 5.61 -10.03 16.11
C SER A 73 5.75 -9.64 14.64
N PRO A 74 4.99 -10.28 13.72
CA PRO A 74 5.03 -9.94 12.31
C PRO A 74 4.65 -8.47 12.06
N LYS A 75 5.39 -7.81 11.14
CA LYS A 75 5.11 -6.41 10.72
C LYS A 75 3.66 -6.22 10.27
N VAL A 76 3.10 -7.23 9.62
CA VAL A 76 1.70 -7.22 9.14
C VAL A 76 1.04 -8.55 9.45
N LEU A 77 -0.16 -8.48 10.02
CA LEU A 77 -1.05 -9.61 10.25
C LEU A 77 -2.27 -9.52 9.33
N SER A 78 -2.84 -10.67 9.00
CA SER A 78 -4.12 -10.79 8.28
C SER A 78 -5.11 -11.57 9.13
N LEU A 79 -6.40 -11.52 8.79
CA LEU A 79 -7.38 -12.43 9.37
C LEU A 79 -7.06 -13.87 8.92
N ALA A 80 -7.40 -14.84 9.77
CA ALA A 80 -7.27 -16.24 9.43
C ALA A 80 -8.07 -16.55 8.14
N ASN A 81 -7.51 -17.41 7.30
CA ASN A 81 -8.12 -17.85 6.03
C ASN A 81 -8.34 -16.72 4.99
N SER A 82 -7.77 -15.54 5.20
CA SER A 82 -7.80 -14.50 4.16
C SER A 82 -6.81 -14.83 3.04
N GLY A 83 -7.31 -14.82 1.81
CA GLY A 83 -6.49 -15.02 0.61
C GLY A 83 -5.57 -13.82 0.33
N THR A 84 -4.63 -14.00 -0.59
CA THR A 84 -3.81 -12.90 -1.10
C THR A 84 -4.59 -12.17 -2.20
N MET A 85 -4.73 -10.85 -2.10
CA MET A 85 -5.43 -10.02 -3.07
C MET A 85 -4.78 -8.65 -3.23
N LEU A 86 -5.05 -7.98 -4.35
CA LEU A 86 -4.61 -6.61 -4.57
C LEU A 86 -5.33 -5.65 -3.62
N TYR A 87 -4.59 -4.71 -3.08
CA TYR A 87 -5.14 -3.58 -2.34
C TYR A 87 -5.70 -2.52 -3.31
N ASN A 88 -6.75 -1.82 -2.88
CA ASN A 88 -7.37 -0.70 -3.60
C ASN A 88 -7.83 -1.03 -5.03
N THR A 89 -8.43 -2.18 -5.25
CA THR A 89 -8.97 -2.54 -6.57
C THR A 89 -10.07 -1.59 -7.07
N ARG A 90 -10.59 -0.69 -6.23
CA ARG A 90 -11.53 0.37 -6.63
C ARG A 90 -10.93 1.31 -7.68
N ASP A 91 -9.65 1.60 -7.62
CA ASP A 91 -8.98 2.46 -8.61
C ASP A 91 -8.94 1.81 -10.01
N MET A 92 -9.09 0.48 -10.09
CA MET A 92 -9.28 -0.22 -11.37
C MET A 92 -10.63 0.07 -12.04
N LEU A 93 -11.56 0.69 -11.33
CA LEU A 93 -12.87 1.07 -11.87
C LEU A 93 -12.91 2.52 -12.37
N LEU A 94 -11.87 3.30 -12.09
CA LEU A 94 -11.75 4.67 -12.57
C LEU A 94 -11.52 4.67 -14.09
N ASP A 95 -12.15 5.64 -14.78
CA ASP A 95 -11.92 5.88 -16.20
C ASP A 95 -10.59 6.63 -16.38
N ASN A 96 -9.50 5.89 -16.27
CA ASN A 96 -8.14 6.41 -16.43
C ASN A 96 -7.31 5.38 -17.21
N PRO A 97 -6.62 5.77 -18.28
CA PRO A 97 -5.83 4.85 -19.08
C PRO A 97 -4.57 4.35 -18.34
N VAL A 98 -4.17 5.01 -17.27
CA VAL A 98 -2.97 4.66 -16.50
C VAL A 98 -3.39 4.05 -15.16
N VAL A 99 -2.67 3.03 -14.71
CA VAL A 99 -2.75 2.49 -13.36
C VAL A 99 -1.36 2.17 -12.83
N ALA A 100 -1.10 2.57 -11.60
CA ALA A 100 0.14 2.22 -10.92
C ALA A 100 0.00 0.90 -10.14
N ILE A 101 1.11 0.18 -10.02
CA ILE A 101 1.26 -0.96 -9.10
C ILE A 101 2.34 -0.57 -8.09
N CYS A 102 2.01 -0.63 -6.80
CA CYS A 102 2.91 -0.35 -5.68
C CYS A 102 3.19 -1.62 -4.86
N GLU A 103 4.31 -1.68 -4.15
CA GLU A 103 4.65 -2.82 -3.29
C GLU A 103 3.85 -2.88 -1.99
N GLY A 104 3.25 -1.79 -1.54
CA GLY A 104 2.59 -1.73 -0.24
C GLY A 104 1.28 -0.96 -0.24
N GLU A 105 0.53 -1.12 0.86
CA GLU A 105 -0.75 -0.43 1.02
C GLU A 105 -0.56 1.09 1.17
N LEU A 106 0.43 1.52 1.96
CA LEU A 106 0.65 2.95 2.21
C LEU A 106 1.21 3.67 0.99
N ASP A 107 2.04 2.99 0.19
CA ASP A 107 2.52 3.49 -1.10
C ASP A 107 1.39 3.66 -2.10
N THR A 108 0.46 2.72 -2.10
CA THR A 108 -0.77 2.80 -2.90
C THR A 108 -1.63 3.99 -2.50
N VAL A 109 -1.83 4.21 -1.18
CA VAL A 109 -2.54 5.39 -0.66
C VAL A 109 -1.85 6.67 -1.12
N THR A 110 -0.53 6.71 -1.06
CA THR A 110 0.27 7.87 -1.46
C THR A 110 0.16 8.15 -2.97
N ALA A 111 0.25 7.12 -3.81
CA ALA A 111 0.04 7.26 -5.25
C ALA A 111 -1.37 7.76 -5.59
N HIS A 112 -2.40 7.22 -4.91
CA HIS A 112 -3.78 7.69 -5.05
C HIS A 112 -3.94 9.17 -4.66
N MET A 113 -3.31 9.60 -3.55
CA MET A 113 -3.30 11.02 -3.13
C MET A 113 -2.67 11.93 -4.18
N ALA A 114 -1.70 11.44 -4.94
CA ALA A 114 -1.14 12.13 -6.08
C ALA A 114 -2.06 12.14 -7.32
N GLY A 115 -3.28 11.61 -7.23
CA GLY A 115 -4.20 11.50 -8.37
C GLY A 115 -3.81 10.41 -9.37
N ILE A 116 -2.94 9.49 -8.99
CA ILE A 116 -2.52 8.34 -9.80
C ILE A 116 -3.33 7.13 -9.36
N PRO A 117 -4.27 6.60 -10.19
CA PRO A 117 -4.94 5.35 -9.86
C PRO A 117 -3.93 4.26 -9.57
N ALA A 118 -4.05 3.61 -8.41
CA ALA A 118 -3.03 2.67 -7.95
C ALA A 118 -3.63 1.46 -7.24
N VAL A 119 -2.98 0.32 -7.44
CA VAL A 119 -3.24 -0.91 -6.67
C VAL A 119 -1.97 -1.35 -5.95
N GLY A 120 -2.14 -1.99 -4.79
CA GLY A 120 -1.03 -2.45 -3.98
C GLY A 120 -0.88 -3.97 -3.98
N ILE A 121 0.37 -4.42 -4.03
CA ILE A 121 0.73 -5.81 -3.77
C ILE A 121 1.04 -5.93 -2.27
N PRO A 122 0.46 -6.89 -1.54
CA PRO A 122 0.64 -7.00 -0.10
C PRO A 122 1.99 -7.64 0.29
N GLY A 123 3.09 -7.05 -0.16
CA GLY A 123 4.48 -7.46 0.05
C GLY A 123 5.07 -8.23 -1.13
N ALA A 124 6.39 -8.19 -1.27
CA ALA A 124 7.13 -8.67 -2.44
C ALA A 124 6.80 -10.12 -2.87
N LYS A 125 6.62 -11.04 -1.91
CA LYS A 125 6.32 -12.44 -2.21
C LYS A 125 4.88 -12.73 -2.64
N ALA A 126 4.01 -11.71 -2.64
CA ALA A 126 2.60 -11.91 -2.94
C ALA A 126 2.30 -11.99 -4.44
N TRP A 127 3.18 -11.46 -5.30
CA TRP A 127 2.95 -11.42 -6.75
C TRP A 127 2.80 -12.82 -7.37
N GLU A 128 3.57 -13.79 -6.93
CA GLU A 128 3.46 -15.17 -7.42
C GLU A 128 2.03 -15.72 -7.30
N LYS A 129 1.36 -15.44 -6.17
CA LYS A 129 -0.04 -15.84 -5.93
C LYS A 129 -1.04 -14.99 -6.70
N LEU A 130 -0.63 -13.79 -7.13
CA LEU A 130 -1.46 -12.82 -7.82
C LEU A 130 -1.29 -12.81 -9.35
N ARG A 131 -0.43 -13.66 -9.92
CA ARG A 131 -0.15 -13.68 -11.37
C ARG A 131 -1.40 -13.76 -12.25
N ASN A 132 -2.46 -14.38 -11.77
CA ASN A 132 -3.73 -14.47 -12.52
C ASN A 132 -4.43 -13.11 -12.69
N VAL A 133 -4.17 -12.14 -11.81
CA VAL A 133 -4.79 -10.80 -11.90
C VAL A 133 -4.22 -9.96 -13.05
N LYS A 134 -3.10 -10.37 -13.67
CA LYS A 134 -2.50 -9.66 -14.80
C LYS A 134 -3.47 -9.38 -15.94
N ARG A 135 -4.50 -10.20 -16.09
CA ARG A 135 -5.56 -10.01 -17.10
C ARG A 135 -6.37 -8.73 -16.88
N ALA A 136 -6.48 -8.25 -15.63
CA ALA A 136 -7.19 -7.02 -15.31
C ALA A 136 -6.49 -5.76 -15.84
N PHE A 137 -5.20 -5.86 -16.18
CA PHE A 137 -4.39 -4.74 -16.67
C PHE A 137 -4.32 -4.64 -18.19
N ARG A 138 -4.98 -5.53 -18.94
CA ARG A 138 -4.82 -5.70 -20.41
C ARG A 138 -5.00 -4.43 -21.24
N PHE A 139 -5.87 -3.53 -20.80
CA PHE A 139 -6.24 -2.34 -21.58
C PHE A 139 -5.76 -1.05 -20.90
N ARG A 140 -4.75 -1.15 -20.03
CA ARG A 140 -4.21 -0.02 -19.29
C ARG A 140 -2.71 0.12 -19.51
N LYS A 141 -2.24 1.35 -19.45
CA LYS A 141 -0.82 1.65 -19.34
C LYS A 141 -0.41 1.40 -17.87
N VAL A 142 0.34 0.34 -17.64
CA VAL A 142 0.78 -0.01 -16.30
C VAL A 142 2.09 0.66 -15.98
N VAL A 143 2.15 1.29 -14.82
CA VAL A 143 3.38 1.86 -14.25
C VAL A 143 3.66 1.15 -12.92
N ILE A 144 4.82 0.55 -12.79
CA ILE A 144 5.24 -0.11 -11.55
C ILE A 144 6.09 0.88 -10.78
N LEU A 145 5.60 1.33 -9.63
CA LEU A 145 6.33 2.20 -8.72
C LEU A 145 7.16 1.32 -7.80
N ALA A 146 8.43 1.23 -8.09
CA ALA A 146 9.33 0.31 -7.42
C ALA A 146 10.13 1.01 -6.32
N ASP A 147 10.13 0.41 -5.13
CA ASP A 147 10.99 0.81 -4.02
C ASP A 147 12.46 0.62 -4.41
N ASN A 148 13.32 1.51 -3.94
CA ASN A 148 14.75 1.48 -4.22
C ASN A 148 15.55 1.40 -2.91
N ASP A 149 15.26 0.36 -2.14
CA ASP A 149 15.98 0.07 -0.91
C ASP A 149 17.30 -0.71 -1.17
N ASP A 150 18.17 -0.74 -0.16
CA ASP A 150 19.48 -1.41 -0.25
C ASP A 150 19.39 -2.92 -0.48
N LYS A 151 18.25 -3.55 -0.21
CA LYS A 151 18.04 -4.99 -0.38
C LYS A 151 17.72 -5.35 -1.83
N GLY A 152 17.24 -4.38 -2.61
CA GLY A 152 16.86 -4.57 -4.00
C GLY A 152 15.62 -5.45 -4.22
N ASP A 153 14.84 -5.72 -3.17
CA ASP A 153 13.64 -6.57 -3.26
C ASP A 153 12.55 -5.89 -4.10
N GLY A 154 12.38 -4.56 -3.95
CA GLY A 154 11.43 -3.77 -4.75
C GLY A 154 11.76 -3.80 -6.25
N ARG A 155 13.03 -3.71 -6.62
CA ARG A 155 13.46 -3.82 -8.02
C ARG A 155 13.16 -5.21 -8.59
N LYS A 156 13.50 -6.28 -7.89
CA LYS A 156 13.21 -7.65 -8.31
C LYS A 156 11.72 -7.88 -8.52
N LEU A 157 10.90 -7.44 -7.56
CA LEU A 157 9.45 -7.51 -7.68
C LEU A 157 8.96 -6.77 -8.93
N ALA A 158 9.46 -5.56 -9.19
CA ALA A 158 9.08 -4.78 -10.36
C ALA A 158 9.44 -5.48 -11.67
N GLU A 159 10.60 -6.11 -11.76
CA GLU A 159 11.05 -6.90 -12.92
C GLU A 159 10.16 -8.14 -13.14
N GLU A 160 9.75 -8.83 -12.06
CA GLU A 160 8.82 -9.96 -12.14
C GLU A 160 7.44 -9.53 -12.67
N ILE A 161 6.91 -8.40 -12.15
CA ILE A 161 5.63 -7.86 -12.61
C ILE A 161 5.73 -7.44 -14.09
N GLN A 162 6.81 -6.78 -14.49
CA GLN A 162 7.04 -6.35 -15.86
C GLN A 162 7.11 -7.53 -16.83
N ALA A 163 7.74 -8.62 -16.42
CA ALA A 163 7.80 -9.84 -17.22
C ALA A 163 6.41 -10.45 -17.46
N ASP A 164 5.52 -10.35 -16.47
CA ASP A 164 4.16 -10.88 -16.54
C ASP A 164 3.16 -9.92 -17.24
N ILE A 165 3.38 -8.60 -17.15
CA ILE A 165 2.53 -7.56 -17.74
C ILE A 165 3.26 -6.87 -18.87
N ARG A 166 3.08 -7.38 -20.09
CA ARG A 166 3.76 -6.83 -21.27
C ARG A 166 3.43 -5.35 -21.47
N GLY A 167 4.47 -4.54 -21.60
CA GLY A 167 4.38 -3.09 -21.80
C GLY A 167 4.28 -2.29 -20.49
N ALA A 168 4.34 -2.94 -19.33
CA ALA A 168 4.48 -2.23 -18.07
C ALA A 168 5.82 -1.47 -18.00
N ARG A 169 5.81 -0.26 -17.45
CA ARG A 169 6.98 0.58 -17.27
C ARG A 169 7.36 0.64 -15.79
N ILE A 170 8.61 0.35 -15.48
CA ILE A 170 9.15 0.52 -14.13
C ILE A 170 9.55 1.98 -13.93
N VAL A 171 9.12 2.56 -12.82
CA VAL A 171 9.57 3.85 -12.28
C VAL A 171 10.17 3.58 -10.93
N LEU A 172 11.50 3.57 -10.88
CA LEU A 172 12.25 3.38 -9.65
C LEU A 172 12.24 4.67 -8.84
N MET A 173 11.97 4.57 -7.54
CA MET A 173 12.13 5.71 -6.63
C MET A 173 13.61 6.08 -6.51
N ASP A 174 13.92 7.22 -5.89
CA ASP A 174 15.28 7.62 -5.62
C ASP A 174 15.90 6.67 -4.59
N GLU A 175 17.23 6.62 -4.54
CA GLU A 175 17.97 5.72 -3.66
C GLU A 175 17.53 5.88 -2.19
N GLY A 176 17.26 4.76 -1.55
CA GLY A 176 16.78 4.69 -0.15
C GLY A 176 15.28 4.99 0.04
N HIS A 177 14.52 5.22 -1.03
CA HIS A 177 13.10 5.59 -0.94
C HIS A 177 12.14 4.49 -1.38
N ASP A 178 11.03 4.38 -0.62
CA ASP A 178 9.74 3.87 -1.08
C ASP A 178 8.89 5.03 -1.65
N VAL A 179 7.74 4.73 -2.24
CA VAL A 179 6.85 5.76 -2.82
C VAL A 179 6.42 6.79 -1.77
N ASN A 180 6.12 6.34 -0.55
CA ASN A 180 5.65 7.20 0.52
C ASN A 180 6.74 8.15 1.02
N SER A 181 7.96 7.65 1.26
CA SER A 181 9.08 8.47 1.71
C SER A 181 9.53 9.45 0.63
N TYR A 182 9.53 9.03 -0.64
CA TYR A 182 9.82 9.91 -1.77
C TYR A 182 8.85 11.10 -1.82
N VAL A 183 7.54 10.84 -1.70
CA VAL A 183 6.52 11.90 -1.72
C VAL A 183 6.61 12.79 -0.48
N LYS A 184 6.92 12.24 0.68
CA LYS A 184 7.10 13.02 1.91
C LYS A 184 8.22 14.05 1.76
N GLU A 185 9.27 13.73 1.03
CA GLU A 185 10.41 14.62 0.81
C GLU A 185 10.17 15.59 -0.36
N ASN A 186 9.63 15.10 -1.47
CA ASN A 186 9.58 15.83 -2.75
C ASN A 186 8.18 16.36 -3.11
N GLY A 187 7.14 15.89 -2.44
CA GLY A 187 5.75 16.26 -2.70
C GLY A 187 5.04 15.40 -3.75
N LEU A 188 3.70 15.52 -3.78
CA LEU A 188 2.84 14.74 -4.67
C LEU A 188 3.06 15.07 -6.16
N ASP A 189 3.33 16.33 -6.48
CA ASP A 189 3.57 16.75 -7.86
C ASP A 189 4.87 16.19 -8.43
N ALA A 190 5.89 16.00 -7.60
CA ALA A 190 7.12 15.34 -7.99
C ALA A 190 6.88 13.88 -8.41
N LEU A 191 6.00 13.16 -7.70
CA LEU A 191 5.62 11.81 -8.08
C LEU A 191 4.87 11.79 -9.42
N LYS A 192 3.92 12.73 -9.65
CA LYS A 192 3.24 12.86 -10.95
C LYS A 192 4.23 13.07 -12.10
N ALA A 193 5.16 14.01 -11.91
CA ALA A 193 6.20 14.31 -12.90
C ALA A 193 7.07 13.08 -13.19
N LYS A 194 7.49 12.35 -12.15
CA LYS A 194 8.30 11.12 -12.26
C LYS A 194 7.55 10.02 -13.01
N VAL A 195 6.24 9.92 -12.81
CA VAL A 195 5.36 8.98 -13.52
C VAL A 195 5.04 9.47 -14.94
N GLY A 196 5.20 10.75 -15.25
CA GLY A 196 4.89 11.35 -16.55
C GLY A 196 3.38 11.51 -16.77
N ILE A 197 2.62 11.77 -15.71
CA ILE A 197 1.20 12.11 -15.75
C ILE A 197 1.08 13.64 -15.57
N LYS A 198 0.31 14.27 -16.46
CA LYS A 198 0.03 15.70 -16.39
C LYS A 198 -1.19 15.97 -15.53
#